data_f5abbab5c72d33d58e417bb029774fb5
#
_entry.id   f5abbab5c72d33d58e417bb029774fb5
#
_cell.length_a   1.000
_cell.length_b   1.000
_cell.length_c   1.000
_cell.angle_alpha   90.00
_cell.angle_beta   90.00
_cell.angle_gamma   90.00
#
_symmetry.space_group_name_H-M   'P 1'
#
loop_
_entity.id
_entity.type
_entity.pdbx_description
1 polymer ?
#
loop_
_entity_poly.entity_id
_entity_poly.type
_entity_poly.pdbx_seq_one_letter_code
_entity_poly.pdbx_strand_id
1 'polypeptide(L)'
;MRKHATAIGAMRHYESVTTSTPRVDRATRRQADRDARAIRLRGIRDGLTPHEIAARILADLPDVHPLEAHRWAHGWSRSELSTRLDLAYEADGLLGPGIADAELCRWEHGSRRPSDERIDYLCRVYGTRPDRLGYGRDYSGAMLGHLEQAGLTDLFPLTNVESKADLITRIRGARERIVMFGLTRNFYGSDEIMPIITSKSREVPVRIFIMDPHCDSRRDRYRLEPAEAAMEDPARYEREVLRPLAEAAKRAGGDLRIYLYNFPCSFAMERCDDSIRVMLYGHGKRGTDGPIMTFDKGGAAEGTSYWQYFDSQLAWVQRLADAEETPEPWRSKDIAVREYRV
;
A
#
# COMPACT_ATOMS: atom_id res chain seq x y z
N MET A 1 7.04 -52.45 12.61
CA MET A 1 5.93 -51.94 13.41
C MET A 1 6.41 -50.81 14.31
N ARG A 2 6.20 -49.55 13.96
CA ARG A 2 6.31 -48.42 14.86
C ARG A 2 5.11 -47.50 14.63
N LYS A 3 4.35 -47.28 15.71
CA LYS A 3 3.08 -46.57 15.75
C LYS A 3 3.36 -45.05 15.67
N HIS A 4 2.74 -44.36 14.72
CA HIS A 4 2.65 -42.89 14.74
C HIS A 4 1.52 -42.48 15.69
N ALA A 5 1.87 -41.72 16.71
CA ALA A 5 0.93 -41.05 17.59
C ALA A 5 0.57 -39.69 17.00
N THR A 6 -0.72 -39.55 16.72
CA THR A 6 -1.34 -38.28 16.26
C THR A 6 -1.55 -37.39 17.47
N ALA A 7 -0.88 -36.23 17.52
CA ALA A 7 -1.14 -35.22 18.53
C ALA A 7 -2.33 -34.36 18.07
N ILE A 8 -3.47 -34.56 18.71
CA ILE A 8 -4.64 -33.66 18.60
C ILE A 8 -4.38 -32.49 19.55
N GLY A 9 -4.09 -31.34 19.00
CA GLY A 9 -3.88 -30.09 19.74
C GLY A 9 -5.18 -29.59 20.36
N ALA A 10 -5.11 -29.29 21.65
CA ALA A 10 -6.20 -28.80 22.47
C ALA A 10 -6.75 -27.45 21.97
N MET A 11 -8.02 -27.43 21.65
CA MET A 11 -8.84 -26.23 21.47
C MET A 11 -8.94 -25.53 22.82
N ARG A 12 -8.24 -24.42 22.99
CA ARG A 12 -8.43 -23.54 24.15
C ARG A 12 -9.77 -22.82 23.97
N HIS A 13 -10.72 -23.11 24.85
CA HIS A 13 -11.91 -22.31 25.05
C HIS A 13 -11.49 -20.90 25.49
N TYR A 14 -11.77 -19.91 24.67
CA TYR A 14 -11.72 -18.52 25.08
C TYR A 14 -12.96 -18.23 25.92
N GLU A 15 -12.80 -18.20 27.22
CA GLU A 15 -13.78 -17.62 28.12
C GLU A 15 -13.94 -16.14 27.80
N SER A 16 -15.16 -15.73 27.48
CA SER A 16 -15.55 -14.33 27.34
C SER A 16 -15.47 -13.67 28.71
N VAL A 17 -14.40 -12.92 28.94
CA VAL A 17 -14.30 -12.03 30.12
C VAL A 17 -15.31 -10.90 29.91
N THR A 18 -16.50 -11.07 30.48
CA THR A 18 -17.45 -9.97 30.69
C THR A 18 -16.91 -9.10 31.83
N THR A 19 -16.08 -8.12 31.50
CA THR A 19 -15.73 -7.05 32.43
C THR A 19 -16.96 -6.16 32.63
N SER A 20 -17.71 -6.38 33.72
CA SER A 20 -18.73 -5.44 34.16
C SER A 20 -18.04 -4.14 34.58
N THR A 21 -18.14 -3.11 33.74
CA THR A 21 -17.66 -1.77 34.09
C THR A 21 -18.33 -1.29 35.37
N PRO A 22 -17.58 -0.83 36.39
CA PRO A 22 -18.15 -0.33 37.62
C PRO A 22 -19.16 0.77 37.34
N ARG A 23 -20.28 0.79 38.07
CA ARG A 23 -21.30 1.84 37.95
C ARG A 23 -20.68 3.16 38.40
N VAL A 24 -20.23 3.98 37.41
CA VAL A 24 -19.69 5.32 37.70
C VAL A 24 -20.78 6.19 38.27
N ASP A 25 -20.48 6.86 39.39
CA ASP A 25 -21.37 7.76 40.12
C ASP A 25 -21.83 8.94 39.24
N ARG A 26 -23.05 9.44 39.54
CA ARG A 26 -23.68 10.53 38.78
C ARG A 26 -22.88 11.85 38.84
N ALA A 27 -22.16 12.09 39.94
CA ALA A 27 -21.32 13.27 40.14
C ALA A 27 -20.06 13.19 39.23
N THR A 28 -19.41 12.05 39.24
CA THR A 28 -18.23 11.74 38.38
C THR A 28 -18.57 11.90 36.90
N ARG A 29 -19.76 11.45 36.47
CA ARG A 29 -20.19 11.63 35.07
C ARG A 29 -20.43 13.08 34.68
N ARG A 30 -21.05 13.88 35.56
CA ARG A 30 -21.21 15.30 35.30
C ARG A 30 -19.88 16.03 35.21
N GLN A 31 -18.88 15.56 35.96
CA GLN A 31 -17.53 16.09 35.86
C GLN A 31 -16.90 15.71 34.49
N ALA A 32 -16.96 14.44 34.11
CA ALA A 32 -16.46 13.98 32.82
C ALA A 32 -17.09 14.74 31.61
N ASP A 33 -18.39 15.03 31.65
CA ASP A 33 -19.06 15.84 30.64
C ASP A 33 -18.50 17.28 30.56
N ARG A 34 -18.25 17.92 31.74
CA ARG A 34 -17.62 19.26 31.75
C ARG A 34 -16.20 19.24 31.20
N ASP A 35 -15.44 18.24 31.58
CA ASP A 35 -14.04 18.09 31.17
C ASP A 35 -13.94 17.80 29.66
N ALA A 36 -14.79 16.91 29.15
CA ALA A 36 -14.89 16.63 27.70
C ALA A 36 -15.28 17.86 26.90
N ARG A 37 -16.21 18.68 27.43
CA ARG A 37 -16.58 19.95 26.80
C ARG A 37 -15.42 20.94 26.76
N ALA A 38 -14.61 21.01 27.84
CA ALA A 38 -13.42 21.87 27.87
C ALA A 38 -12.36 21.38 26.87
N ILE A 39 -12.14 20.04 26.77
CA ILE A 39 -11.24 19.43 25.79
C ILE A 39 -11.72 19.74 24.38
N ARG A 40 -13.00 19.57 24.09
CA ARG A 40 -13.59 19.88 22.79
C ARG A 40 -13.36 21.34 22.39
N LEU A 41 -13.63 22.29 23.28
CA LEU A 41 -13.47 23.71 22.97
C LEU A 41 -11.99 24.08 22.72
N ARG A 42 -11.05 23.45 23.43
CA ARG A 42 -9.61 23.58 23.12
C ARG A 42 -9.28 22.99 21.77
N GLY A 43 -9.72 21.76 21.49
CA GLY A 43 -9.46 21.09 20.21
C GLY A 43 -9.97 21.88 19.00
N ILE A 44 -11.18 22.49 19.10
CA ILE A 44 -11.72 23.36 18.04
C ILE A 44 -10.83 24.58 17.82
N ARG A 45 -10.32 25.23 18.87
CA ARG A 45 -9.39 26.36 18.76
C ARG A 45 -8.06 25.95 18.12
N ASP A 46 -7.62 24.74 18.44
CA ASP A 46 -6.37 24.16 17.90
C ASP A 46 -6.54 23.60 16.48
N GLY A 47 -7.74 23.70 15.86
CA GLY A 47 -8.04 23.23 14.50
C GLY A 47 -8.16 21.72 14.39
N LEU A 48 -8.37 21.00 15.48
CA LEU A 48 -8.49 19.54 15.48
C LEU A 48 -9.83 19.08 14.87
N THR A 49 -9.77 17.96 14.17
CA THR A 49 -10.97 17.25 13.68
C THR A 49 -11.75 16.61 14.84
N PRO A 50 -13.05 16.31 14.68
CA PRO A 50 -13.82 15.60 15.68
C PRO A 50 -13.18 14.26 16.13
N HIS A 51 -12.50 13.55 15.22
CA HIS A 51 -11.80 12.31 15.56
C HIS A 51 -10.60 12.52 16.48
N GLU A 52 -9.81 13.55 16.21
CA GLU A 52 -8.67 13.90 17.07
C GLU A 52 -9.14 14.39 18.44
N ILE A 53 -10.26 15.13 18.48
CA ILE A 53 -10.89 15.55 19.73
C ILE A 53 -11.39 14.33 20.52
N ALA A 54 -12.06 13.36 19.86
CA ALA A 54 -12.52 12.13 20.49
C ALA A 54 -11.34 11.32 21.08
N ALA A 55 -10.26 11.19 20.33
CA ALA A 55 -9.05 10.52 20.80
C ALA A 55 -8.44 11.21 22.04
N ARG A 56 -8.44 12.55 22.06
CA ARG A 56 -7.96 13.33 23.21
C ARG A 56 -8.88 13.19 24.44
N ILE A 57 -10.20 13.15 24.23
CA ILE A 57 -11.16 12.86 25.30
C ILE A 57 -10.87 11.49 25.94
N LEU A 58 -10.66 10.47 25.11
CA LEU A 58 -10.36 9.11 25.60
C LEU A 58 -9.01 9.00 26.31
N ALA A 59 -8.01 9.77 25.89
CA ALA A 59 -6.70 9.82 26.55
C ALA A 59 -6.78 10.47 27.94
N ASP A 60 -7.57 11.55 28.07
CA ASP A 60 -7.71 12.31 29.32
C ASP A 60 -8.78 11.70 30.26
N LEU A 61 -9.76 10.98 29.71
CA LEU A 61 -10.90 10.39 30.39
C LEU A 61 -11.07 8.91 30.03
N PRO A 62 -10.19 8.02 30.49
CA PRO A 62 -10.13 6.61 30.07
C PRO A 62 -11.37 5.77 30.41
N ASP A 63 -12.18 6.22 31.41
CA ASP A 63 -13.42 5.54 31.78
C ASP A 63 -14.63 5.87 30.90
N VAL A 64 -14.46 6.78 29.93
CA VAL A 64 -15.51 7.17 28.99
C VAL A 64 -15.56 6.16 27.85
N HIS A 65 -16.77 5.71 27.51
CA HIS A 65 -16.95 4.81 26.37
C HIS A 65 -16.66 5.53 25.04
N PRO A 66 -15.96 4.89 24.06
CA PRO A 66 -15.60 5.53 22.80
C PRO A 66 -16.78 6.15 22.05
N LEU A 67 -17.96 5.52 22.03
CA LEU A 67 -19.16 6.08 21.42
C LEU A 67 -19.57 7.42 22.05
N GLU A 68 -19.51 7.53 23.39
CA GLU A 68 -19.83 8.76 24.12
C GLU A 68 -18.78 9.86 23.82
N ALA A 69 -17.49 9.49 23.79
CA ALA A 69 -16.41 10.42 23.42
C ALA A 69 -16.61 11.01 22.02
N HIS A 70 -17.00 10.19 21.04
CA HIS A 70 -17.31 10.68 19.68
C HIS A 70 -18.50 11.65 19.68
N ARG A 71 -19.58 11.35 20.41
CA ARG A 71 -20.71 12.26 20.50
C ARG A 71 -20.31 13.60 21.14
N TRP A 72 -19.53 13.57 22.21
CA TRP A 72 -19.03 14.80 22.85
C TRP A 72 -18.07 15.58 21.96
N ALA A 73 -17.23 14.92 21.21
CA ALA A 73 -16.32 15.56 20.25
C ALA A 73 -17.08 16.33 19.16
N HIS A 74 -18.21 15.80 18.70
CA HIS A 74 -19.10 16.51 17.77
C HIS A 74 -19.97 17.57 18.48
N GLY A 75 -20.07 17.52 19.80
CA GLY A 75 -20.91 18.42 20.59
C GLY A 75 -22.41 18.13 20.49
N TRP A 76 -22.77 16.91 20.12
CA TRP A 76 -24.17 16.50 19.95
C TRP A 76 -24.80 16.03 21.26
N SER A 77 -26.08 16.36 21.43
CA SER A 77 -26.96 15.68 22.38
C SER A 77 -27.30 14.26 21.88
N ARG A 78 -27.86 13.40 22.72
CA ARG A 78 -28.37 12.09 22.30
C ARG A 78 -29.53 12.23 21.31
N SER A 79 -30.41 13.19 21.52
CA SER A 79 -31.50 13.48 20.58
C SER A 79 -31.00 13.90 19.20
N GLU A 80 -29.97 14.74 19.11
CA GLU A 80 -29.34 15.08 17.83
C GLU A 80 -28.69 13.87 17.16
N LEU A 81 -28.04 12.97 17.92
CA LEU A 81 -27.51 11.72 17.37
C LEU A 81 -28.64 10.83 16.84
N SER A 82 -29.74 10.68 17.58
CA SER A 82 -30.92 9.93 17.11
C SER A 82 -31.44 10.48 15.78
N THR A 83 -31.64 11.79 15.69
CA THR A 83 -32.11 12.45 14.44
C THR A 83 -31.15 12.19 13.26
N ARG A 84 -29.84 12.22 13.50
CA ARG A 84 -28.83 11.94 12.45
C ARG A 84 -28.84 10.49 12.00
N LEU A 85 -29.12 9.57 12.92
CA LEU A 85 -29.31 8.15 12.58
C LEU A 85 -30.57 7.99 11.71
N ASP A 86 -31.69 8.60 12.10
CA ASP A 86 -32.92 8.54 11.31
C ASP A 86 -32.69 9.05 9.88
N LEU A 87 -32.02 10.20 9.73
CA LEU A 87 -31.67 10.74 8.40
C LEU A 87 -30.73 9.81 7.60
N ALA A 88 -29.83 9.10 8.24
CA ALA A 88 -28.96 8.16 7.55
C ALA A 88 -29.71 6.92 7.05
N TYR A 89 -30.70 6.43 7.80
CA TYR A 89 -31.59 5.36 7.37
C TYR A 89 -32.51 5.82 6.22
N GLU A 90 -33.07 7.02 6.33
CA GLU A 90 -33.92 7.62 5.28
C GLU A 90 -33.15 7.81 3.96
N ALA A 91 -31.88 8.16 4.03
CA ALA A 91 -31.02 8.27 2.84
C ALA A 91 -30.85 6.95 2.09
N ASP A 92 -30.94 5.81 2.78
CA ASP A 92 -30.94 4.47 2.19
C ASP A 92 -32.36 3.97 1.84
N GLY A 93 -33.40 4.83 1.97
CA GLY A 93 -34.81 4.50 1.69
C GLY A 93 -35.47 3.63 2.79
N LEU A 94 -34.88 3.59 3.96
CA LEU A 94 -35.40 2.87 5.13
C LEU A 94 -36.13 3.82 6.09
N LEU A 95 -37.03 3.26 6.93
CA LEU A 95 -37.65 4.03 7.99
C LEU A 95 -36.62 4.31 9.10
N GLY A 96 -36.56 5.55 9.56
CA GLY A 96 -35.72 5.94 10.70
C GLY A 96 -36.04 5.10 11.94
N PRO A 97 -35.01 4.55 12.65
CA PRO A 97 -35.22 3.63 13.77
C PRO A 97 -35.78 4.29 15.03
N GLY A 98 -35.86 5.61 15.11
CA GLY A 98 -36.44 6.34 16.25
C GLY A 98 -35.80 5.97 17.58
N ILE A 99 -34.46 5.92 17.67
CA ILE A 99 -33.74 5.41 18.84
C ILE A 99 -33.92 6.36 20.04
N ALA A 100 -34.49 5.86 21.11
CA ALA A 100 -34.70 6.66 22.31
C ALA A 100 -33.36 7.00 23.02
N ASP A 101 -33.29 8.17 23.63
CA ASP A 101 -32.13 8.64 24.43
C ASP A 101 -31.69 7.64 25.49
N ALA A 102 -32.64 6.91 26.10
CA ALA A 102 -32.34 5.85 27.07
C ALA A 102 -31.62 4.65 26.47
N GLU A 103 -31.86 4.36 25.20
CA GLU A 103 -31.14 3.27 24.48
C GLU A 103 -29.74 3.71 24.08
N LEU A 104 -29.57 4.90 23.54
CA LEU A 104 -28.28 5.53 23.28
C LEU A 104 -27.44 5.60 24.56
N CYS A 105 -28.06 5.99 25.68
CA CYS A 105 -27.40 6.01 26.98
C CYS A 105 -26.87 4.61 27.38
N ARG A 106 -27.63 3.54 27.11
CA ARG A 106 -27.18 2.16 27.40
C ARG A 106 -26.02 1.74 26.54
N TRP A 107 -25.96 2.15 25.28
CA TRP A 107 -24.85 1.89 24.36
C TRP A 107 -23.59 2.63 24.80
N GLU A 108 -23.71 3.92 25.13
CA GLU A 108 -22.62 4.76 25.61
C GLU A 108 -22.04 4.32 26.96
N HIS A 109 -22.82 3.56 27.73
CA HIS A 109 -22.35 3.02 29.00
C HIS A 109 -21.92 1.54 28.92
N GLY A 110 -21.87 0.98 27.72
CA GLY A 110 -21.51 -0.42 27.51
C GLY A 110 -22.47 -1.44 28.14
N SER A 111 -23.62 -0.98 28.69
CA SER A 111 -24.61 -1.87 29.32
C SER A 111 -25.45 -2.63 28.30
N ARG A 112 -25.47 -2.19 27.06
CA ARG A 112 -26.07 -2.88 25.92
C ARG A 112 -25.26 -2.57 24.66
N ARG A 113 -24.98 -3.61 23.84
CA ARG A 113 -24.38 -3.44 22.52
C ARG A 113 -25.46 -3.14 21.48
N PRO A 114 -25.27 -2.17 20.55
CA PRO A 114 -26.10 -2.02 19.37
C PRO A 114 -26.02 -3.25 18.46
N SER A 115 -27.02 -3.46 17.60
CA SER A 115 -26.92 -4.43 16.51
C SER A 115 -25.81 -4.05 15.52
N ASP A 116 -25.28 -5.00 14.76
CA ASP A 116 -24.23 -4.74 13.77
C ASP A 116 -24.69 -3.75 12.70
N GLU A 117 -25.96 -3.81 12.28
CA GLU A 117 -26.58 -2.81 11.41
C GLU A 117 -26.52 -1.39 12.03
N ARG A 118 -26.89 -1.25 13.30
CA ARG A 118 -26.84 0.04 14.00
C ARG A 118 -25.42 0.55 14.19
N ILE A 119 -24.47 -0.35 14.38
CA ILE A 119 -23.04 0.02 14.44
C ILE A 119 -22.59 0.55 13.08
N ASP A 120 -23.04 -0.05 11.95
CA ASP A 120 -22.73 0.45 10.63
C ASP A 120 -23.25 1.88 10.40
N TYR A 121 -24.50 2.14 10.75
CA TYR A 121 -25.06 3.49 10.67
C TYR A 121 -24.39 4.49 11.61
N LEU A 122 -24.02 4.08 12.82
CA LEU A 122 -23.22 4.92 13.73
C LEU A 122 -21.86 5.26 13.08
N CYS A 123 -21.20 4.30 12.44
CA CYS A 123 -19.95 4.54 11.74
C CYS A 123 -20.12 5.54 10.59
N ARG A 124 -21.22 5.45 9.82
CA ARG A 124 -21.52 6.41 8.75
C ARG A 124 -21.79 7.81 9.28
N VAL A 125 -22.59 7.93 10.34
CA VAL A 125 -22.94 9.23 10.96
C VAL A 125 -21.70 9.92 11.55
N TYR A 126 -20.79 9.17 12.12
CA TYR A 126 -19.54 9.72 12.67
C TYR A 126 -18.38 9.78 11.66
N GLY A 127 -18.53 9.18 10.47
CA GLY A 127 -17.44 9.05 9.51
C GLY A 127 -16.27 8.23 10.06
N THR A 128 -16.55 7.16 10.82
CA THR A 128 -15.52 6.38 11.54
C THR A 128 -15.71 4.88 11.36
N ARG A 129 -14.98 4.07 12.12
CA ARG A 129 -15.02 2.60 12.06
C ARG A 129 -15.49 2.01 13.39
N PRO A 130 -16.01 0.74 13.39
CA PRO A 130 -16.55 0.10 14.58
C PRO A 130 -15.57 0.04 15.76
N ASP A 131 -14.28 -0.21 15.49
CA ASP A 131 -13.23 -0.28 16.50
C ASP A 131 -13.07 1.02 17.26
N ARG A 132 -13.15 2.16 16.55
CA ARG A 132 -13.07 3.50 17.15
C ARG A 132 -14.28 3.89 17.98
N LEU A 133 -15.41 3.23 17.77
CA LEU A 133 -16.61 3.38 18.57
C LEU A 133 -16.68 2.38 19.75
N GLY A 134 -15.67 1.53 19.92
CA GLY A 134 -15.60 0.51 20.95
C GLY A 134 -16.36 -0.80 20.63
N TYR A 135 -16.72 -1.03 19.37
CA TYR A 135 -17.52 -2.17 18.92
C TYR A 135 -16.77 -3.15 18.03
N GLY A 136 -15.51 -3.32 18.22
CA GLY A 136 -14.72 -4.26 17.44
C GLY A 136 -13.32 -4.39 17.97
N ARG A 137 -12.55 -5.27 17.38
CA ARG A 137 -11.10 -5.24 17.53
C ARG A 137 -10.54 -4.22 16.58
N ASP A 138 -9.66 -3.36 17.06
CA ASP A 138 -8.86 -2.52 16.17
C ASP A 138 -7.87 -3.41 15.43
N TYR A 139 -8.22 -3.72 14.17
CA TYR A 139 -7.31 -4.42 13.27
C TYR A 139 -6.45 -3.44 12.45
N SER A 140 -6.68 -2.12 12.58
CA SER A 140 -5.96 -1.13 11.78
C SER A 140 -4.47 -1.10 12.12
N GLY A 141 -4.14 -1.16 13.40
CA GLY A 141 -2.74 -1.27 13.83
C GLY A 141 -2.09 -2.58 13.39
N ALA A 142 -2.84 -3.70 13.44
CA ALA A 142 -2.33 -4.99 12.98
C ALA A 142 -2.21 -5.04 11.45
N MET A 143 -3.19 -4.51 10.69
CA MET A 143 -3.10 -4.45 9.23
C MET A 143 -2.05 -3.46 8.74
N LEU A 144 -1.98 -2.26 9.32
CA LEU A 144 -0.92 -1.29 9.02
C LEU A 144 0.44 -1.85 9.43
N GLY A 145 0.54 -2.51 10.58
CA GLY A 145 1.75 -3.19 11.01
C GLY A 145 2.19 -4.29 10.04
N HIS A 146 1.27 -5.05 9.45
CA HIS A 146 1.61 -6.02 8.41
C HIS A 146 2.06 -5.36 7.10
N LEU A 147 1.42 -4.26 6.68
CA LEU A 147 1.84 -3.51 5.49
C LEU A 147 3.17 -2.80 5.71
N GLU A 148 3.38 -2.18 6.88
CA GLU A 148 4.64 -1.58 7.28
C GLU A 148 5.75 -2.64 7.43
N GLN A 149 5.45 -3.79 8.06
CA GLN A 149 6.37 -4.93 8.15
C GLN A 149 6.68 -5.51 6.77
N ALA A 150 5.72 -5.48 5.85
CA ALA A 150 5.93 -5.84 4.46
C ALA A 150 6.76 -4.81 3.68
N GLY A 151 6.99 -3.62 4.25
CA GLY A 151 7.76 -2.54 3.65
C GLY A 151 6.98 -1.70 2.63
N LEU A 152 5.63 -1.84 2.55
CA LEU A 152 4.80 -1.04 1.64
C LEU A 152 4.72 0.39 2.14
N THR A 153 5.20 1.35 1.33
CA THR A 153 5.23 2.78 1.67
C THR A 153 4.27 3.61 0.83
N ASP A 154 4.08 3.25 -0.44
CA ASP A 154 3.20 3.97 -1.36
C ASP A 154 2.43 3.02 -2.29
N LEU A 155 1.25 3.47 -2.72
CA LEU A 155 0.40 2.76 -3.68
C LEU A 155 -0.24 3.76 -4.65
N PHE A 156 0.08 3.60 -5.93
CA PHE A 156 -0.54 4.38 -7.02
C PHE A 156 -1.44 3.46 -7.85
N PRO A 157 -2.69 3.85 -8.14
CA PRO A 157 -3.62 3.00 -8.89
C PRO A 157 -3.20 2.79 -10.36
N LEU A 158 -2.41 3.74 -10.92
CA LEU A 158 -1.89 3.70 -12.29
C LEU A 158 -0.72 4.68 -12.44
N THR A 159 -0.07 4.66 -13.60
CA THR A 159 0.95 5.67 -13.95
C THR A 159 0.27 7.01 -14.24
N ASN A 160 0.48 7.98 -13.37
CA ASN A 160 -0.02 9.35 -13.46
C ASN A 160 1.09 10.37 -13.14
N VAL A 161 0.74 11.64 -13.04
CA VAL A 161 1.69 12.72 -12.73
C VAL A 161 2.38 12.49 -11.38
N GLU A 162 1.63 12.06 -10.37
CA GLU A 162 2.16 11.82 -9.01
C GLU A 162 3.13 10.64 -8.99
N SER A 163 2.77 9.51 -9.59
CA SER A 163 3.65 8.33 -9.64
C SER A 163 4.92 8.58 -10.46
N LYS A 164 4.85 9.44 -11.50
CA LYS A 164 6.04 9.86 -12.26
C LYS A 164 6.92 10.79 -11.43
N ALA A 165 6.35 11.77 -10.74
CA ALA A 165 7.08 12.68 -9.87
C ALA A 165 7.78 11.94 -8.73
N ASP A 166 7.13 10.91 -8.14
CA ASP A 166 7.72 10.02 -7.16
C ASP A 166 8.95 9.28 -7.74
N LEU A 167 8.83 8.67 -8.93
CA LEU A 167 9.95 8.01 -9.59
C LEU A 167 11.12 8.99 -9.84
N ILE A 168 10.85 10.17 -10.38
CA ILE A 168 11.87 11.18 -10.63
C ILE A 168 12.59 11.57 -9.33
N THR A 169 11.84 11.75 -8.25
CA THR A 169 12.39 12.09 -6.93
C THR A 169 13.32 10.99 -6.44
N ARG A 170 12.92 9.71 -6.57
CA ARG A 170 13.74 8.55 -6.17
C ARG A 170 15.01 8.42 -7.02
N ILE A 171 14.92 8.59 -8.34
CA ILE A 171 16.08 8.58 -9.23
C ILE A 171 17.07 9.69 -8.83
N ARG A 172 16.61 10.92 -8.62
CA ARG A 172 17.46 12.03 -8.21
C ARG A 172 18.10 11.83 -6.84
N GLY A 173 17.35 11.22 -5.91
CA GLY A 173 17.79 10.93 -4.55
C GLY A 173 18.76 9.74 -4.42
N ALA A 174 18.85 8.87 -5.43
CA ALA A 174 19.68 7.68 -5.36
C ALA A 174 21.17 8.01 -5.14
N ARG A 175 21.83 7.24 -4.27
CA ARG A 175 23.24 7.44 -3.87
C ARG A 175 24.12 6.22 -4.06
N GLU A 176 23.52 5.04 -4.22
CA GLU A 176 24.27 3.79 -4.34
C GLU A 176 24.11 3.15 -5.71
N ARG A 177 22.86 2.95 -6.17
CA ARG A 177 22.56 2.27 -7.43
C ARG A 177 21.14 2.46 -7.89
N ILE A 178 20.95 2.31 -9.21
CA ILE A 178 19.62 2.26 -9.84
C ILE A 178 19.55 1.00 -10.69
N VAL A 179 18.49 0.19 -10.49
CA VAL A 179 18.22 -0.99 -11.30
C VAL A 179 16.78 -0.92 -11.80
N MET A 180 16.59 -1.04 -13.09
CA MET A 180 15.28 -0.98 -13.74
C MET A 180 15.06 -2.24 -14.55
N PHE A 181 13.94 -2.91 -14.34
CA PHE A 181 13.56 -4.14 -15.03
C PHE A 181 12.14 -4.03 -15.56
N GLY A 182 11.91 -4.44 -16.80
CA GLY A 182 10.56 -4.47 -17.37
C GLY A 182 10.50 -4.74 -18.86
N LEU A 183 9.29 -4.72 -19.43
CA LEU A 183 9.02 -5.16 -20.80
C LEU A 183 9.69 -4.26 -21.84
N THR A 184 9.25 -3.01 -21.98
CA THR A 184 9.70 -2.13 -23.06
C THR A 184 10.50 -0.92 -22.58
N ARG A 185 10.21 -0.43 -21.39
CA ARG A 185 10.86 0.76 -20.84
C ARG A 185 10.86 1.99 -21.77
N ASN A 186 9.83 2.11 -22.62
CA ASN A 186 9.68 3.26 -23.53
C ASN A 186 9.75 4.59 -22.80
N PHE A 187 9.22 4.64 -21.58
CA PHE A 187 9.23 5.85 -20.75
C PHE A 187 10.64 6.36 -20.46
N TYR A 188 11.63 5.48 -20.30
CA TYR A 188 13.01 5.91 -19.99
C TYR A 188 13.74 6.48 -21.20
N GLY A 189 13.27 6.20 -22.41
CA GLY A 189 13.72 6.83 -23.64
C GLY A 189 13.07 8.18 -23.91
N SER A 190 12.14 8.63 -23.07
CA SER A 190 11.46 9.92 -23.26
C SER A 190 12.38 11.11 -22.92
N ASP A 191 12.07 12.27 -23.53
CA ASP A 191 12.78 13.53 -23.27
C ASP A 191 12.68 13.99 -21.79
N GLU A 192 11.70 13.49 -21.06
CA GLU A 192 11.48 13.81 -19.64
C GLU A 192 12.45 13.06 -18.73
N ILE A 193 12.62 11.75 -18.93
CA ILE A 193 13.32 10.87 -17.97
C ILE A 193 14.75 10.55 -18.42
N MET A 194 14.99 10.40 -19.70
CA MET A 194 16.31 10.04 -20.21
C MET A 194 17.43 11.00 -19.76
N PRO A 195 17.25 12.33 -19.78
CA PRO A 195 18.28 13.23 -19.24
C PRO A 195 18.56 13.05 -17.75
N ILE A 196 17.52 12.71 -16.96
CA ILE A 196 17.65 12.50 -15.52
C ILE A 196 18.45 11.23 -15.24
N ILE A 197 18.10 10.12 -15.90
CA ILE A 197 18.80 8.84 -15.76
C ILE A 197 20.26 8.95 -16.21
N THR A 198 20.49 9.55 -17.37
CA THR A 198 21.86 9.70 -17.93
C THR A 198 22.73 10.63 -17.11
N SER A 199 22.17 11.72 -16.57
CA SER A 199 22.90 12.58 -15.63
C SER A 199 23.25 11.79 -14.35
N LYS A 200 22.28 11.05 -13.80
CA LYS A 200 22.47 10.30 -12.56
C LYS A 200 23.46 9.14 -12.70
N SER A 201 23.60 8.57 -13.89
CA SER A 201 24.57 7.52 -14.18
C SER A 201 26.04 7.95 -14.03
N ARG A 202 26.32 9.24 -13.93
CA ARG A 202 27.66 9.77 -13.61
C ARG A 202 27.98 9.71 -12.12
N GLU A 203 26.96 9.55 -11.28
CA GLU A 203 27.09 9.56 -9.83
C GLU A 203 26.98 8.12 -9.26
N VAL A 204 26.07 7.33 -9.83
CA VAL A 204 25.75 5.96 -9.39
C VAL A 204 25.60 5.02 -10.57
N PRO A 205 25.91 3.72 -10.41
CA PRO A 205 25.69 2.74 -11.46
C PRO A 205 24.20 2.56 -11.76
N VAL A 206 23.85 2.59 -13.05
CA VAL A 206 22.49 2.39 -13.57
C VAL A 206 22.45 1.15 -14.44
N ARG A 207 21.54 0.23 -14.15
CA ARG A 207 21.32 -1.00 -14.91
C ARG A 207 19.89 -1.06 -15.37
N ILE A 208 19.67 -1.18 -16.69
CA ILE A 208 18.33 -1.23 -17.30
C ILE A 208 18.18 -2.56 -18.02
N PHE A 209 17.22 -3.38 -17.56
CA PHE A 209 16.88 -4.66 -18.15
C PHE A 209 15.59 -4.53 -18.96
N ILE A 210 15.66 -4.83 -20.24
CA ILE A 210 14.58 -4.71 -21.21
C ILE A 210 14.37 -6.06 -21.88
N MET A 211 13.12 -6.46 -22.10
CA MET A 211 12.87 -7.69 -22.86
C MET A 211 13.35 -7.55 -24.29
N ASP A 212 14.12 -8.54 -24.75
CA ASP A 212 14.68 -8.59 -26.10
C ASP A 212 13.55 -8.42 -27.14
N PRO A 213 13.66 -7.45 -28.06
CA PRO A 213 12.63 -7.20 -29.06
C PRO A 213 12.40 -8.39 -30.00
N HIS A 214 13.39 -9.28 -30.16
CA HIS A 214 13.33 -10.42 -31.05
C HIS A 214 12.93 -11.74 -30.38
N CYS A 215 12.72 -11.78 -29.06
CA CYS A 215 12.38 -13.00 -28.35
C CYS A 215 10.89 -13.37 -28.45
N ASP A 216 10.61 -14.67 -28.34
CA ASP A 216 9.27 -15.22 -28.39
C ASP A 216 8.39 -14.74 -27.23
N SER A 217 8.97 -14.64 -26.04
CA SER A 217 8.27 -14.14 -24.86
C SER A 217 7.68 -12.74 -25.06
N ARG A 218 8.39 -11.86 -25.80
CA ARG A 218 7.88 -10.53 -26.13
C ARG A 218 6.74 -10.59 -27.15
N ARG A 219 6.88 -11.40 -28.18
CA ARG A 219 5.83 -11.58 -29.19
C ARG A 219 4.56 -12.14 -28.57
N ASP A 220 4.66 -13.11 -27.68
CA ASP A 220 3.52 -13.69 -26.98
C ASP A 220 2.87 -12.68 -26.05
N ARG A 221 3.65 -11.83 -25.39
CA ARG A 221 3.13 -10.76 -24.55
C ARG A 221 2.29 -9.76 -25.34
N TYR A 222 2.74 -9.32 -26.52
CA TYR A 222 1.99 -8.38 -27.35
C TYR A 222 0.68 -8.94 -27.90
N ARG A 223 0.54 -10.25 -28.05
CA ARG A 223 -0.74 -10.88 -28.35
C ARG A 223 -1.78 -10.69 -27.24
N LEU A 224 -1.33 -10.53 -26.01
CA LEU A 224 -2.18 -10.25 -24.84
C LEU A 224 -2.43 -8.75 -24.60
N GLU A 225 -1.69 -7.87 -25.28
CA GLU A 225 -1.78 -6.42 -25.15
C GLU A 225 -1.92 -5.73 -26.52
N PRO A 226 -3.09 -5.77 -27.16
CA PRO A 226 -3.29 -5.18 -28.47
C PRO A 226 -2.98 -3.67 -28.52
N ALA A 227 -3.06 -2.96 -27.39
CA ALA A 227 -2.74 -1.54 -27.28
C ALA A 227 -1.24 -1.23 -27.48
N GLU A 228 -0.35 -2.22 -27.30
CA GLU A 228 1.09 -2.13 -27.54
C GLU A 228 1.50 -2.67 -28.92
N ALA A 229 0.55 -3.11 -29.76
CA ALA A 229 0.80 -3.69 -31.08
C ALA A 229 1.62 -2.77 -32.01
N ALA A 230 1.58 -1.45 -31.80
CA ALA A 230 2.43 -0.50 -32.54
C ALA A 230 3.93 -0.69 -32.26
N MET A 231 4.29 -1.33 -31.18
CA MET A 231 5.68 -1.68 -30.79
C MET A 231 6.04 -3.13 -31.13
N GLU A 232 5.18 -3.82 -31.88
CA GLU A 232 5.37 -5.23 -32.25
C GLU A 232 6.53 -5.44 -33.24
N ASP A 233 6.86 -4.41 -34.04
CA ASP A 233 8.01 -4.45 -34.96
C ASP A 233 9.33 -4.32 -34.17
N PRO A 234 10.12 -5.41 -34.03
CA PRO A 234 11.39 -5.38 -33.31
C PRO A 234 12.40 -4.38 -33.87
N ALA A 235 12.47 -4.25 -35.20
CA ALA A 235 13.41 -3.33 -35.85
C ALA A 235 13.03 -1.87 -35.62
N ARG A 236 11.74 -1.57 -35.59
CA ARG A 236 11.24 -0.24 -35.23
C ARG A 236 11.55 0.09 -33.79
N TYR A 237 11.28 -0.84 -32.86
CA TYR A 237 11.57 -0.65 -31.43
C TYR A 237 13.07 -0.42 -31.19
N GLU A 238 13.92 -1.19 -31.84
CA GLU A 238 15.37 -1.03 -31.74
C GLU A 238 15.81 0.36 -32.23
N ARG A 239 15.30 0.80 -33.38
CA ARG A 239 15.64 2.09 -33.99
C ARG A 239 15.12 3.28 -33.17
N GLU A 240 13.88 3.20 -32.66
CA GLU A 240 13.19 4.33 -32.05
C GLU A 240 13.38 4.41 -30.53
N VAL A 241 13.73 3.31 -29.85
CA VAL A 241 13.85 3.26 -28.40
C VAL A 241 15.22 2.80 -27.92
N LEU A 242 15.67 1.60 -28.30
CA LEU A 242 16.91 1.03 -27.74
C LEU A 242 18.14 1.79 -28.16
N ARG A 243 18.28 2.06 -29.45
CA ARG A 243 19.46 2.74 -30.00
C ARG A 243 19.58 4.17 -29.44
N PRO A 244 18.54 5.02 -29.45
CA PRO A 244 18.60 6.35 -28.84
C PRO A 244 18.99 6.32 -27.36
N LEU A 245 18.45 5.37 -26.59
CA LEU A 245 18.78 5.21 -25.16
C LEU A 245 20.25 4.80 -24.98
N ALA A 246 20.73 3.84 -25.74
CA ALA A 246 22.14 3.39 -25.67
C ALA A 246 23.12 4.50 -26.12
N GLU A 247 22.79 5.24 -27.18
CA GLU A 247 23.59 6.39 -27.60
C GLU A 247 23.59 7.51 -26.57
N ALA A 248 22.46 7.79 -25.92
CA ALA A 248 22.38 8.75 -24.84
C ALA A 248 23.22 8.31 -23.64
N ALA A 249 23.18 7.03 -23.27
CA ALA A 249 24.02 6.43 -22.24
C ALA A 249 25.52 6.62 -22.55
N LYS A 250 25.92 6.29 -23.78
CA LYS A 250 27.30 6.45 -24.26
C LYS A 250 27.75 7.91 -24.23
N ARG A 251 26.91 8.85 -24.71
CA ARG A 251 27.22 10.28 -24.68
C ARG A 251 27.32 10.84 -23.25
N ALA A 252 26.56 10.30 -22.33
CA ALA A 252 26.58 10.76 -20.94
C ALA A 252 27.93 10.47 -20.25
N GLY A 253 28.67 9.44 -20.68
CA GLY A 253 29.95 9.05 -20.08
C GLY A 253 29.82 8.54 -18.63
N GLY A 254 28.63 8.16 -18.20
CA GLY A 254 28.36 7.56 -16.90
C GLY A 254 28.37 6.03 -16.94
N ASP A 255 28.19 5.38 -15.77
CA ASP A 255 28.05 3.92 -15.67
C ASP A 255 26.57 3.52 -15.88
N LEU A 256 26.07 3.66 -17.11
CA LEU A 256 24.77 3.20 -17.53
C LEU A 256 24.92 2.04 -18.52
N ARG A 257 24.34 0.88 -18.17
CA ARG A 257 24.31 -0.29 -19.03
C ARG A 257 22.90 -0.78 -19.28
N ILE A 258 22.66 -1.22 -20.50
CA ILE A 258 21.39 -1.76 -20.95
C ILE A 258 21.57 -3.25 -21.21
N TYR A 259 20.67 -4.07 -20.70
CA TYR A 259 20.66 -5.51 -20.87
C TYR A 259 19.35 -5.95 -21.53
N LEU A 260 19.45 -6.90 -22.43
CA LEU A 260 18.31 -7.57 -23.04
C LEU A 260 18.12 -8.95 -22.42
N TYR A 261 16.90 -9.28 -22.00
CA TYR A 261 16.53 -10.60 -21.51
C TYR A 261 15.42 -11.24 -22.36
N ASN A 262 15.32 -12.58 -22.40
CA ASN A 262 14.45 -13.32 -23.32
C ASN A 262 13.39 -14.20 -22.64
N PHE A 263 13.12 -14.04 -21.36
CA PHE A 263 12.15 -14.83 -20.60
C PHE A 263 10.89 -14.04 -20.26
N PRO A 264 9.76 -14.71 -19.90
CA PRO A 264 8.50 -14.03 -19.56
C PRO A 264 8.65 -13.07 -18.38
N CYS A 265 7.90 -11.96 -18.44
CA CYS A 265 7.89 -10.93 -17.42
C CYS A 265 6.43 -10.51 -17.11
N SER A 266 6.03 -10.57 -15.84
CA SER A 266 4.69 -10.23 -15.37
C SER A 266 4.65 -8.92 -14.59
N PHE A 267 5.78 -8.28 -14.36
CA PHE A 267 5.89 -7.03 -13.63
C PHE A 267 7.09 -6.20 -14.11
N ALA A 268 7.03 -4.91 -13.84
CA ALA A 268 8.20 -4.05 -13.91
C ALA A 268 8.68 -3.69 -12.51
N MET A 269 9.97 -3.47 -12.37
CA MET A 269 10.59 -3.02 -11.12
C MET A 269 11.54 -1.86 -11.36
N GLU A 270 11.57 -0.93 -10.42
CA GLU A 270 12.44 0.22 -10.40
C GLU A 270 13.05 0.32 -9.00
N ARG A 271 14.29 -0.12 -8.85
CA ARG A 271 15.03 0.00 -7.60
C ARG A 271 15.89 1.25 -7.62
N CYS A 272 15.74 2.09 -6.60
CA CYS A 272 16.62 3.19 -6.27
C CYS A 272 17.11 2.97 -4.83
N ASP A 273 18.36 2.55 -4.67
CA ASP A 273 18.98 2.18 -3.37
C ASP A 273 18.14 1.16 -2.60
N ASP A 274 17.59 1.55 -1.46
CA ASP A 274 16.77 0.74 -0.56
C ASP A 274 15.27 0.85 -0.84
N SER A 275 14.86 1.43 -1.96
CA SER A 275 13.46 1.53 -2.39
C SER A 275 13.22 0.78 -3.69
N ILE A 276 12.14 0.00 -3.77
CA ILE A 276 11.72 -0.74 -4.97
C ILE A 276 10.28 -0.38 -5.29
N ARG A 277 10.05 0.11 -6.52
CA ARG A 277 8.71 0.28 -7.08
C ARG A 277 8.41 -0.90 -8.00
N VAL A 278 7.22 -1.47 -7.84
CA VAL A 278 6.74 -2.63 -8.60
C VAL A 278 5.46 -2.26 -9.32
N MET A 279 5.44 -2.47 -10.63
CA MET A 279 4.27 -2.29 -11.48
C MET A 279 3.82 -3.66 -11.99
N LEU A 280 2.58 -4.03 -11.77
CA LEU A 280 2.03 -5.30 -12.25
C LEU A 280 1.52 -5.15 -13.68
N TYR A 281 1.82 -6.15 -14.52
CA TYR A 281 1.27 -6.25 -15.86
C TYR A 281 -0.02 -7.07 -15.85
N GLY A 282 -1.12 -6.47 -16.29
CA GLY A 282 -2.40 -7.14 -16.50
C GLY A 282 -2.51 -7.77 -17.90
N HIS A 283 -3.63 -8.40 -18.17
CA HIS A 283 -4.00 -8.87 -19.51
C HIS A 283 -4.92 -7.84 -20.18
N GLY A 284 -4.71 -7.55 -21.48
CA GLY A 284 -5.53 -6.62 -22.23
C GLY A 284 -5.42 -5.15 -21.83
N LYS A 285 -4.45 -4.81 -20.98
CA LYS A 285 -4.16 -3.43 -20.53
C LYS A 285 -2.68 -3.16 -20.59
N ARG A 286 -2.32 -1.90 -20.80
CA ARG A 286 -0.92 -1.45 -20.76
C ARG A 286 -0.36 -1.60 -19.35
N GLY A 287 0.94 -1.81 -19.23
CA GLY A 287 1.61 -1.79 -17.95
C GLY A 287 1.40 -0.46 -17.19
N THR A 288 1.30 0.66 -17.90
CA THR A 288 1.01 1.99 -17.32
C THR A 288 -0.38 2.13 -16.71
N ASP A 289 -1.31 1.24 -17.04
CA ASP A 289 -2.67 1.21 -16.50
C ASP A 289 -2.79 0.29 -15.27
N GLY A 290 -1.68 -0.35 -14.87
CA GLY A 290 -1.60 -1.22 -13.71
C GLY A 290 -1.21 -0.48 -12.43
N PRO A 291 -1.49 -1.09 -11.25
CA PRO A 291 -1.10 -0.53 -9.97
C PRO A 291 0.42 -0.51 -9.80
N ILE A 292 0.91 0.51 -9.13
CA ILE A 292 2.32 0.66 -8.73
C ILE A 292 2.38 0.62 -7.21
N MET A 293 3.18 -0.28 -6.69
CA MET A 293 3.45 -0.44 -5.26
C MET A 293 4.90 -0.06 -4.97
N THR A 294 5.14 0.68 -3.91
CA THR A 294 6.50 1.01 -3.47
C THR A 294 6.80 0.32 -2.15
N PHE A 295 7.96 -0.31 -2.09
CA PHE A 295 8.46 -1.01 -0.91
C PHE A 295 9.82 -0.44 -0.54
N ASP A 296 9.99 -0.07 0.73
CA ASP A 296 11.27 0.35 1.27
C ASP A 296 11.86 -0.76 2.14
N LYS A 297 13.19 -0.82 2.21
CA LYS A 297 13.93 -1.71 3.08
C LYS A 297 13.75 -1.26 4.53
N GLY A 298 12.59 -1.58 5.10
CA GLY A 298 12.30 -1.30 6.50
C GLY A 298 12.95 -2.28 7.46
N GLY A 299 12.77 -2.06 8.77
CA GLY A 299 13.27 -2.93 9.85
C GLY A 299 12.56 -4.29 9.98
N ALA A 300 12.02 -4.84 8.90
CA ALA A 300 11.42 -6.16 8.88
C ALA A 300 12.46 -7.24 9.16
N ALA A 301 12.06 -8.29 9.87
CA ALA A 301 12.89 -9.48 10.08
C ALA A 301 13.30 -10.08 8.71
N GLU A 302 14.50 -10.61 8.64
CA GLU A 302 15.06 -11.17 7.41
C GLU A 302 14.12 -12.22 6.80
N GLY A 303 13.86 -12.12 5.50
CA GLY A 303 12.99 -13.06 4.76
C GLY A 303 11.48 -12.78 4.82
N THR A 304 11.03 -11.69 5.45
CA THR A 304 9.58 -11.41 5.66
C THR A 304 9.04 -10.19 4.91
N SER A 305 9.87 -9.36 4.28
CA SER A 305 9.42 -8.17 3.55
C SER A 305 9.26 -8.40 2.05
N TYR A 306 8.31 -7.71 1.43
CA TYR A 306 8.17 -7.69 -0.02
C TYR A 306 9.40 -7.05 -0.70
N TRP A 307 10.04 -6.08 -0.04
CA TRP A 307 11.28 -5.50 -0.54
C TRP A 307 12.33 -6.59 -0.77
N GLN A 308 12.56 -7.47 0.21
CA GLN A 308 13.53 -8.57 0.09
C GLN A 308 13.17 -9.55 -1.03
N TYR A 309 11.86 -9.86 -1.18
CA TYR A 309 11.40 -10.70 -2.27
C TYR A 309 11.76 -10.08 -3.63
N PHE A 310 11.38 -8.83 -3.88
CA PHE A 310 11.63 -8.17 -5.16
C PHE A 310 13.12 -7.88 -5.39
N ASP A 311 13.87 -7.55 -4.35
CA ASP A 311 15.34 -7.42 -4.44
C ASP A 311 16.00 -8.74 -4.87
N SER A 312 15.54 -9.87 -4.35
CA SER A 312 16.03 -11.19 -4.75
C SER A 312 15.77 -11.50 -6.23
N GLN A 313 14.64 -11.03 -6.78
CA GLN A 313 14.32 -11.17 -8.21
C GLN A 313 15.26 -10.32 -9.07
N LEU A 314 15.53 -9.07 -8.68
CA LEU A 314 16.50 -8.21 -9.37
C LEU A 314 17.91 -8.78 -9.27
N ALA A 315 18.30 -9.27 -8.10
CA ALA A 315 19.60 -9.92 -7.89
C ALA A 315 19.75 -11.17 -8.75
N TRP A 316 18.68 -11.95 -8.96
CA TRP A 316 18.69 -13.10 -9.85
C TRP A 316 18.94 -12.69 -11.31
N VAL A 317 18.24 -11.67 -11.82
CA VAL A 317 18.42 -11.13 -13.17
C VAL A 317 19.84 -10.57 -13.34
N GLN A 318 20.36 -9.88 -12.33
CA GLN A 318 21.72 -9.35 -12.33
C GLN A 318 22.76 -10.48 -12.43
N ARG A 319 22.64 -11.54 -11.64
CA ARG A 319 23.51 -12.70 -11.74
C ARG A 319 23.49 -13.36 -13.11
N LEU A 320 22.34 -13.38 -13.81
CA LEU A 320 22.27 -13.87 -15.18
C LEU A 320 23.06 -12.99 -16.15
N ALA A 321 23.07 -11.68 -15.94
CA ALA A 321 23.86 -10.74 -16.75
C ALA A 321 25.36 -10.88 -16.48
N ASP A 322 25.74 -11.10 -15.20
CA ASP A 322 27.14 -11.25 -14.80
C ASP A 322 27.70 -12.65 -15.15
N ALA A 323 26.81 -13.65 -15.31
CA ALA A 323 27.15 -15.05 -15.54
C ALA A 323 27.33 -15.43 -17.03
N GLU A 324 27.70 -14.49 -17.90
CA GLU A 324 28.06 -14.86 -19.30
C GLU A 324 29.17 -15.93 -19.35
N GLU A 325 29.90 -16.18 -18.25
CA GLU A 325 31.04 -17.09 -18.20
C GLU A 325 30.84 -18.36 -17.38
N THR A 326 29.76 -18.52 -16.58
CA THR A 326 29.56 -19.72 -15.75
C THR A 326 28.19 -20.33 -15.88
N PRO A 327 28.02 -21.50 -16.55
CA PRO A 327 26.72 -22.17 -16.65
C PRO A 327 26.33 -22.72 -15.27
N GLU A 328 25.30 -22.13 -14.65
CA GLU A 328 24.64 -22.70 -13.48
C GLU A 328 23.88 -23.98 -13.88
N PRO A 329 23.96 -25.08 -13.12
CA PRO A 329 23.37 -26.38 -13.51
C PRO A 329 21.85 -26.38 -13.70
N TRP A 330 21.16 -25.42 -13.10
CA TRP A 330 19.70 -25.22 -13.18
C TRP A 330 19.27 -24.26 -14.29
N ARG A 331 20.22 -23.61 -14.97
CA ARG A 331 19.94 -22.64 -16.03
C ARG A 331 19.55 -23.39 -17.31
N SER A 332 18.35 -23.14 -17.82
CA SER A 332 18.00 -23.52 -19.18
C SER A 332 18.97 -22.81 -20.16
N LYS A 333 19.48 -23.52 -21.15
CA LYS A 333 20.32 -22.94 -22.20
C LYS A 333 19.59 -21.85 -23.01
N ASP A 334 18.26 -21.83 -22.90
CA ASP A 334 17.40 -20.88 -23.62
C ASP A 334 17.18 -19.58 -22.85
N ILE A 335 17.56 -19.51 -21.56
CA ILE A 335 17.47 -18.28 -20.76
C ILE A 335 18.75 -17.47 -20.92
N ALA A 336 18.62 -16.25 -21.46
CA ALA A 336 19.74 -15.36 -21.70
C ALA A 336 19.47 -13.94 -21.20
N VAL A 337 20.51 -13.32 -20.64
CA VAL A 337 20.58 -11.86 -20.39
C VAL A 337 21.89 -11.41 -21.01
N ARG A 338 21.83 -10.46 -21.94
CA ARG A 338 23.01 -9.96 -22.67
C ARG A 338 23.08 -8.44 -22.65
N GLU A 339 24.27 -7.88 -22.58
CA GLU A 339 24.46 -6.43 -22.69
C GLU A 339 24.17 -5.96 -24.13
N TYR A 340 23.35 -4.89 -24.24
CA TYR A 340 23.10 -4.23 -25.52
C TYR A 340 24.13 -3.13 -25.74
N ARG A 341 24.94 -3.28 -26.80
CA ARG A 341 26.00 -2.33 -27.18
C ARG A 341 25.73 -1.78 -28.57
N VAL A 342 25.92 -0.46 -28.74
CA VAL A 342 25.81 0.27 -30.02
C VAL A 342 27.19 0.70 -30.49
#